data_2be1d0efb67bdaba6f4ee107fed4439d
#
_entry.id   2be1d0efb67bdaba6f4ee107fed4439d
#
_cell.length_a   1.000
_cell.length_b   1.000
_cell.length_c   1.000
_cell.angle_alpha   90.00
_cell.angle_beta   90.00
_cell.angle_gamma   90.00
#
_symmetry.space_group_name_H-M   'P 1'
#
loop_
_entity.id
_entity.type
_entity.pdbx_description
1 polymer ?
#
loop_
_entity_poly.entity_id
_entity_poly.type
_entity_poly.pdbx_seq_one_letter_code
_entity_poly.pdbx_strand_id
1 'polypeptide(L)'
;SYTKRRFRDVRETMAMLEDSMLDNFTNSINPLTVQTMMMLVGDESLQFRFVASKTDLTAVGDGITYDNTAKQLHIPHGFIQHMTLGIGTISSSHADSEYKVWEMNEYLSPYLDNGAKKYYLYAKVSRTDTTVKGDFLLSDRAIKMTDVAGYYHLLVGILNSEYDGERSYVSLYGFSEILPGRITTDK
;
A
#
# COMPACT_ATOMS: atom_id res chain seq x y z
N SER A 1 -21.38 -4.11 -17.30
CA SER A 1 -20.90 -2.91 -17.97
C SER A 1 -19.71 -2.33 -17.21
N TYR A 2 -18.98 -1.48 -17.86
CA TYR A 2 -17.82 -0.80 -17.25
C TYR A 2 -18.24 0.00 -16.01
N THR A 3 -19.34 0.73 -16.09
CA THR A 3 -19.82 1.54 -14.97
C THR A 3 -20.18 0.68 -13.76
N LYS A 4 -20.86 -0.43 -13.99
CA LYS A 4 -21.22 -1.38 -12.92
C LYS A 4 -20.01 -1.96 -12.26
N ARG A 5 -19.03 -2.38 -13.05
CA ARG A 5 -17.77 -2.95 -12.55
C ARG A 5 -17.04 -1.93 -11.68
N ARG A 6 -16.87 -0.71 -12.19
CA ARG A 6 -16.16 0.33 -11.47
C ARG A 6 -16.81 0.64 -10.13
N PHE A 7 -18.13 0.75 -10.13
CA PHE A 7 -18.86 1.03 -8.90
C PHE A 7 -18.70 -0.08 -7.88
N ARG A 8 -18.78 -1.33 -8.31
CA ARG A 8 -18.57 -2.50 -7.47
C ARG A 8 -17.15 -2.53 -6.91
N ASP A 9 -16.15 -2.32 -7.75
CA ASP A 9 -14.75 -2.39 -7.35
C ASP A 9 -14.41 -1.28 -6.36
N VAL A 10 -14.93 -0.07 -6.57
CA VAL A 10 -14.72 1.04 -5.64
C VAL A 10 -15.33 0.70 -4.28
N ARG A 11 -16.53 0.16 -4.23
CA ARG A 11 -17.15 -0.23 -2.97
C ARG A 11 -16.36 -1.32 -2.26
N GLU A 12 -15.90 -2.32 -2.98
CA GLU A 12 -15.10 -3.40 -2.39
C GLU A 12 -13.78 -2.85 -1.85
N THR A 13 -13.10 -2.02 -2.62
CA THR A 13 -11.85 -1.39 -2.19
C THR A 13 -12.06 -0.54 -0.94
N MET A 14 -13.12 0.26 -0.91
CA MET A 14 -13.41 1.10 0.26
C MET A 14 -13.69 0.26 1.50
N ALA A 15 -14.44 -0.83 1.37
CA ALA A 15 -14.71 -1.72 2.50
C ALA A 15 -13.43 -2.37 3.01
N MET A 16 -12.55 -2.79 2.13
CA MET A 16 -11.26 -3.38 2.52
C MET A 16 -10.38 -2.37 3.24
N LEU A 17 -10.36 -1.13 2.75
CA LEU A 17 -9.59 -0.07 3.38
C LEU A 17 -10.15 0.27 4.75
N GLU A 18 -11.47 0.31 4.90
CA GLU A 18 -12.09 0.53 6.20
C GLU A 18 -11.68 -0.56 7.20
N ASP A 19 -11.71 -1.82 6.78
CA ASP A 19 -11.29 -2.93 7.64
C ASP A 19 -9.82 -2.78 8.04
N SER A 20 -8.95 -2.43 7.09
CA SER A 20 -7.54 -2.24 7.37
C SER A 20 -7.30 -1.07 8.33
N MET A 21 -8.00 0.04 8.12
CA MET A 21 -7.85 1.22 8.96
C MET A 21 -8.37 0.98 10.38
N LEU A 22 -9.53 0.35 10.51
CA LEU A 22 -10.11 0.06 11.81
C LEU A 22 -9.23 -0.85 12.66
N ASP A 23 -8.45 -1.72 12.02
CA ASP A 23 -7.51 -2.56 12.74
C ASP A 23 -6.37 -1.75 13.38
N ASN A 24 -6.10 -0.55 12.87
CA ASN A 24 -5.02 0.30 13.36
C ASN A 24 -5.49 1.36 14.36
N PHE A 25 -6.79 1.54 14.53
CA PHE A 25 -7.37 2.57 15.40
C PHE A 25 -8.25 1.96 16.48
N THR A 26 -8.45 2.73 17.55
CA THR A 26 -9.34 2.29 18.60
C THR A 26 -10.79 2.32 18.13
N ASN A 27 -11.61 1.47 18.73
CA ASN A 27 -13.01 1.30 18.34
C ASN A 27 -13.90 2.53 18.56
N SER A 28 -13.33 3.64 19.00
CA SER A 28 -14.10 4.85 19.32
C SER A 28 -14.32 5.78 18.12
N ILE A 29 -13.77 5.43 16.96
CA ILE A 29 -13.90 6.28 15.78
C ILE A 29 -15.12 5.86 15.00
N ASN A 30 -16.03 6.79 14.78
CA ASN A 30 -17.20 6.53 13.94
C ASN A 30 -16.78 6.23 12.51
N PRO A 31 -17.54 5.39 11.82
CA PRO A 31 -17.25 5.09 10.43
C PRO A 31 -17.27 6.36 9.59
N LEU A 32 -16.12 6.70 9.06
CA LEU A 32 -15.94 7.78 8.10
C LEU A 32 -15.53 7.16 6.77
N THR A 33 -15.52 7.96 5.73
CA THR A 33 -14.93 7.47 4.49
C THR A 33 -13.45 7.23 4.71
N VAL A 34 -12.89 6.27 3.98
CA VAL A 34 -11.47 5.96 4.09
C VAL A 34 -10.61 7.20 3.89
N GLN A 35 -10.94 8.03 2.91
CA GLN A 35 -10.23 9.27 2.68
C GLN A 35 -10.25 10.20 3.89
N THR A 36 -11.41 10.36 4.49
CA THR A 36 -11.54 11.19 5.69
C THR A 36 -10.72 10.63 6.84
N MET A 37 -10.75 9.33 7.03
CA MET A 37 -9.94 8.68 8.06
C MET A 37 -8.45 8.92 7.84
N MET A 38 -7.98 8.78 6.63
CA MET A 38 -6.57 9.03 6.29
C MET A 38 -6.18 10.48 6.54
N MET A 39 -7.04 11.41 6.19
CA MET A 39 -6.78 12.83 6.41
C MET A 39 -6.69 13.18 7.88
N LEU A 40 -7.56 12.60 8.70
CA LEU A 40 -7.63 12.93 10.11
C LEU A 40 -6.57 12.23 10.94
N VAL A 41 -6.21 11.02 10.58
CA VAL A 41 -5.39 10.18 11.44
C VAL A 41 -3.96 10.04 10.95
N GLY A 42 -3.74 10.18 9.65
CA GLY A 42 -2.39 10.14 9.09
C GLY A 42 -1.70 8.81 9.29
N ASP A 43 -2.33 7.75 8.82
CA ASP A 43 -1.81 6.40 8.99
C ASP A 43 -0.39 6.28 8.42
N GLU A 44 0.59 6.03 9.27
CA GLU A 44 1.99 5.89 8.88
C GLU A 44 2.20 4.76 7.87
N SER A 45 1.36 3.72 7.92
CA SER A 45 1.48 2.60 6.99
C SER A 45 1.29 3.00 5.53
N LEU A 46 0.75 4.20 5.27
CA LEU A 46 0.50 4.71 3.93
C LEU A 46 1.46 5.84 3.54
N GLN A 47 2.42 6.16 4.39
CA GLN A 47 3.33 7.29 4.15
C GLN A 47 4.66 6.81 3.58
N PHE A 48 4.59 6.15 2.45
CA PHE A 48 5.76 5.64 1.75
C PHE A 48 5.55 5.75 0.25
N ARG A 49 6.62 5.52 -0.49
CA ARG A 49 6.54 5.43 -1.96
C ARG A 49 7.41 4.27 -2.46
N PHE A 50 7.04 3.76 -3.61
CA PHE A 50 7.78 2.71 -4.30
C PHE A 50 8.47 3.32 -5.51
N VAL A 51 9.79 3.18 -5.59
CA VAL A 51 10.59 3.77 -6.65
C VAL A 51 11.50 2.73 -7.29
N ALA A 52 11.88 2.98 -8.55
CA ALA A 52 12.69 2.03 -9.30
C ALA A 52 14.16 2.05 -8.88
N SER A 53 14.64 3.17 -8.35
CA SER A 53 16.04 3.33 -8.00
C SER A 53 16.20 4.07 -6.69
N LYS A 54 17.16 3.64 -5.88
CA LYS A 54 17.47 4.28 -4.61
C LYS A 54 18.05 5.69 -4.80
N THR A 55 18.73 5.93 -5.92
CA THR A 55 19.35 7.21 -6.20
C THR A 55 18.48 8.14 -7.04
N ASP A 56 17.54 7.56 -7.78
CA ASP A 56 16.56 8.32 -8.55
C ASP A 56 15.19 8.08 -7.92
N LEU A 57 14.78 9.00 -7.07
CA LEU A 57 13.53 8.92 -6.34
C LEU A 57 12.37 9.52 -7.12
N THR A 58 12.57 9.82 -8.40
CA THR A 58 11.50 10.30 -9.26
C THR A 58 10.41 9.23 -9.32
N ALA A 59 9.18 9.65 -9.14
CA ALA A 59 8.04 8.73 -9.18
C ALA A 59 7.95 8.13 -10.58
N VAL A 60 8.10 6.83 -10.65
CA VAL A 60 7.78 6.05 -11.83
C VAL A 60 6.42 5.42 -11.58
N GLY A 61 5.71 5.09 -12.62
CA GLY A 61 4.55 4.24 -12.47
C GLY A 61 4.97 3.03 -11.65
N ASP A 62 4.09 2.50 -10.84
CA ASP A 62 4.48 1.47 -9.89
C ASP A 62 4.94 0.16 -10.54
N GLY A 63 4.63 -0.04 -11.80
CA GLY A 63 4.98 -1.29 -12.49
C GLY A 63 4.25 -2.51 -11.95
N ILE A 64 3.29 -2.33 -11.05
CA ILE A 64 2.51 -3.41 -10.47
C ILE A 64 1.38 -3.73 -11.45
N THR A 65 1.34 -4.97 -11.92
CA THR A 65 0.36 -5.39 -12.91
C THR A 65 -0.28 -6.72 -12.52
N TYR A 66 -1.56 -6.85 -12.84
CA TYR A 66 -2.25 -8.12 -12.73
C TYR A 66 -2.58 -8.64 -14.12
N ASP A 67 -2.13 -9.86 -14.40
CA ASP A 67 -2.42 -10.55 -15.66
C ASP A 67 -3.69 -11.38 -15.48
N ASN A 68 -4.78 -10.96 -16.12
CA ASN A 68 -6.07 -11.64 -16.01
C ASN A 68 -6.07 -13.01 -16.71
N THR A 69 -5.16 -13.27 -17.62
CA THR A 69 -5.04 -14.58 -18.28
C THR A 69 -4.26 -15.54 -17.39
N ALA A 70 -3.10 -15.14 -16.94
CA ALA A 70 -2.27 -15.97 -16.05
C ALA A 70 -2.79 -15.98 -14.61
N LYS A 71 -3.65 -15.05 -14.26
CA LYS A 71 -4.19 -14.86 -12.90
C LYS A 71 -3.08 -14.72 -11.88
N GLN A 72 -2.11 -13.86 -12.20
CA GLN A 72 -0.96 -13.58 -11.36
C GLN A 72 -0.71 -12.08 -11.28
N LEU A 73 -0.31 -11.65 -10.08
CA LEU A 73 0.15 -10.28 -9.84
C LEU A 73 1.67 -10.25 -9.95
N HIS A 74 2.19 -9.27 -10.66
CA HIS A 74 3.64 -9.07 -10.81
C HIS A 74 4.05 -7.70 -10.31
N ILE A 75 5.12 -7.67 -9.51
CA ILE A 75 5.73 -6.44 -9.02
C ILE A 75 7.21 -6.49 -9.36
N PRO A 76 7.74 -5.49 -10.09
CA PRO A 76 9.16 -5.48 -10.41
C PRO A 76 10.01 -5.20 -9.19
N HIS A 77 11.29 -5.50 -9.28
CA HIS A 77 12.28 -5.09 -8.29
C HIS A 77 12.24 -3.57 -8.12
N GLY A 78 12.39 -3.09 -6.90
CA GLY A 78 12.43 -1.67 -6.62
C GLY A 78 12.78 -1.41 -5.16
N PHE A 79 12.44 -0.22 -4.68
CA PHE A 79 12.77 0.24 -3.34
C PHE A 79 11.55 0.91 -2.73
N ILE A 80 11.32 0.66 -1.45
CA ILE A 80 10.32 1.40 -0.68
C ILE A 80 11.05 2.40 0.20
N GLN A 81 10.66 3.66 0.06
CA GLN A 81 11.13 4.75 0.91
C GLN A 81 9.98 5.19 1.80
N HIS A 82 10.19 5.11 3.12
CA HIS A 82 9.18 5.55 4.08
C HIS A 82 9.45 6.99 4.51
N MET A 83 8.41 7.79 4.52
CA MET A 83 8.55 9.24 4.66
C MET A 83 8.53 9.71 6.12
N THR A 84 8.13 8.87 7.07
CA THR A 84 7.98 9.30 8.47
C THR A 84 8.60 8.35 9.49
N LEU A 85 8.70 7.07 9.20
CA LEU A 85 9.24 6.10 10.16
C LEU A 85 10.68 6.44 10.54
N GLY A 86 10.92 6.57 11.84
CA GLY A 86 12.24 6.83 12.37
C GLY A 86 12.67 8.30 12.30
N ILE A 87 11.80 9.19 11.84
CA ILE A 87 12.08 10.61 11.81
C ILE A 87 11.46 11.25 13.04
N GLY A 88 12.31 11.80 13.90
CA GLY A 88 11.88 12.32 15.21
C GLY A 88 11.19 13.66 15.15
N THR A 89 11.35 14.41 14.08
CA THR A 89 10.76 15.74 13.93
C THR A 89 9.99 15.80 12.64
N ILE A 90 8.73 16.15 12.73
CA ILE A 90 7.90 16.35 11.54
C ILE A 90 8.27 17.67 10.92
N SER A 91 8.94 17.62 9.80
CA SER A 91 9.33 18.78 9.02
C SER A 91 9.13 18.45 7.54
N SER A 92 8.79 19.45 6.77
CA SER A 92 8.64 19.26 5.32
C SER A 92 9.96 19.11 4.57
N SER A 93 11.07 19.22 5.28
CA SER A 93 12.38 19.30 4.68
C SER A 93 13.34 18.34 5.40
N HIS A 94 13.43 17.12 4.91
CA HIS A 94 14.40 16.16 5.37
C HIS A 94 15.32 15.75 4.23
N ALA A 95 16.59 15.50 4.56
CA ALA A 95 17.51 14.93 3.59
C ALA A 95 17.07 13.50 3.25
N ASP A 96 17.29 13.08 2.01
CA ASP A 96 16.91 11.71 1.59
C ASP A 96 17.56 10.64 2.47
N SER A 97 18.74 10.91 3.03
CA SER A 97 19.44 9.98 3.91
C SER A 97 18.73 9.76 5.25
N GLU A 98 17.79 10.61 5.62
CA GLU A 98 17.03 10.45 6.88
C GLU A 98 15.87 9.47 6.74
N TYR A 99 15.44 9.17 5.52
CA TYR A 99 14.33 8.25 5.28
C TYR A 99 14.79 6.80 5.30
N LYS A 100 13.94 5.92 5.82
CA LYS A 100 14.21 4.49 5.72
C LYS A 100 13.91 4.01 4.32
N VAL A 101 14.84 3.27 3.74
CA VAL A 101 14.70 2.71 2.40
C VAL A 101 15.04 1.23 2.44
N TRP A 102 14.14 0.41 1.94
CA TRP A 102 14.35 -1.03 1.80
C TRP A 102 14.35 -1.40 0.33
N GLU A 103 15.31 -2.23 -0.07
CA GLU A 103 15.26 -2.87 -1.38
C GLU A 103 14.21 -3.97 -1.34
N MET A 104 13.40 -4.08 -2.40
CA MET A 104 12.32 -5.05 -2.48
C MET A 104 12.61 -6.07 -3.55
N ASN A 105 12.48 -7.35 -3.20
CA ASN A 105 12.57 -8.42 -4.17
C ASN A 105 11.42 -8.33 -5.17
N GLU A 106 11.69 -8.69 -6.42
CA GLU A 106 10.63 -8.89 -7.40
C GLU A 106 9.64 -9.92 -6.89
N TYR A 107 8.36 -9.72 -7.20
CA TYR A 107 7.30 -10.63 -6.74
C TYR A 107 6.44 -11.06 -7.91
N LEU A 108 6.27 -12.36 -8.05
CA LEU A 108 5.25 -12.96 -8.91
C LEU A 108 4.36 -13.81 -8.01
N SER A 109 3.08 -13.48 -7.96
CA SER A 109 2.15 -14.21 -7.09
C SER A 109 1.92 -15.62 -7.59
N PRO A 110 1.45 -16.52 -6.71
CA PRO A 110 0.89 -17.78 -7.17
C PRO A 110 -0.29 -17.55 -8.11
N TYR A 111 -0.68 -18.58 -8.83
CA TYR A 111 -1.92 -18.57 -9.59
C TYR A 111 -3.09 -18.38 -8.62
N LEU A 112 -3.91 -17.34 -8.86
CA LEU A 112 -5.02 -17.01 -7.98
C LEU A 112 -6.31 -17.64 -8.52
N ASP A 113 -6.58 -18.86 -8.08
CA ASP A 113 -7.63 -19.69 -8.63
C ASP A 113 -9.04 -19.35 -8.11
N ASN A 114 -9.14 -18.66 -6.99
CA ASN A 114 -10.44 -18.32 -6.40
C ASN A 114 -10.82 -16.88 -6.71
N GLY A 115 -11.65 -16.69 -7.73
CA GLY A 115 -12.05 -15.36 -8.17
C GLY A 115 -12.89 -14.59 -7.15
N ALA A 116 -13.52 -15.27 -6.19
CA ALA A 116 -14.30 -14.59 -5.15
C ALA A 116 -13.41 -13.94 -4.10
N LYS A 117 -12.16 -14.38 -3.96
CA LYS A 117 -11.24 -13.79 -3.00
C LYS A 117 -10.73 -12.44 -3.48
N LYS A 118 -10.60 -11.52 -2.55
CA LYS A 118 -9.95 -10.23 -2.72
C LYS A 118 -8.75 -10.20 -1.80
N TYR A 119 -7.75 -9.40 -2.16
CA TYR A 119 -6.47 -9.44 -1.46
C TYR A 119 -5.97 -8.06 -1.12
N TYR A 120 -5.38 -7.96 0.07
CA TYR A 120 -4.50 -6.85 0.44
C TYR A 120 -3.11 -7.20 -0.06
N LEU A 121 -2.43 -6.24 -0.67
CA LEU A 121 -1.03 -6.37 -1.04
C LEU A 121 -0.19 -5.64 -0.01
N TYR A 122 0.71 -6.36 0.64
CA TYR A 122 1.61 -5.78 1.64
C TYR A 122 3.05 -5.86 1.18
N ALA A 123 3.82 -4.85 1.57
CA ALA A 123 5.27 -4.92 1.60
C ALA A 123 5.68 -5.28 3.02
N LYS A 124 6.37 -6.39 3.17
CA LYS A 124 6.88 -6.85 4.46
C LYS A 124 8.36 -6.50 4.54
N VAL A 125 8.72 -5.60 5.44
CA VAL A 125 10.07 -5.06 5.55
C VAL A 125 10.58 -5.18 6.99
N SER A 126 11.90 -5.32 7.15
CA SER A 126 12.51 -5.45 8.47
C SER A 126 12.39 -4.16 9.27
N ARG A 127 11.96 -4.26 10.53
CA ARG A 127 11.88 -3.11 11.44
C ARG A 127 13.23 -2.67 11.96
N THR A 128 14.21 -3.56 11.97
CA THR A 128 15.48 -3.33 12.66
C THR A 128 16.66 -3.18 11.73
N ASP A 129 16.53 -3.64 10.47
CA ASP A 129 17.66 -3.66 9.54
C ASP A 129 17.18 -3.38 8.12
N THR A 130 17.40 -2.17 7.66
CA THR A 130 16.98 -1.76 6.30
C THR A 130 17.85 -2.37 5.20
N THR A 131 18.95 -3.04 5.55
CA THR A 131 19.76 -3.74 4.55
C THR A 131 19.20 -5.10 4.17
N VAL A 132 18.25 -5.61 4.94
CA VAL A 132 17.55 -6.86 4.62
C VAL A 132 16.51 -6.53 3.55
N LYS A 133 16.55 -7.28 2.45
CA LYS A 133 15.56 -7.07 1.37
C LYS A 133 14.17 -7.41 1.86
N GLY A 134 13.20 -6.59 1.46
CA GLY A 134 11.80 -6.83 1.75
C GLY A 134 11.14 -7.68 0.68
N ASP A 135 9.96 -8.19 1.02
CA ASP A 135 9.16 -9.02 0.13
C ASP A 135 7.73 -8.52 0.08
N PHE A 136 7.11 -8.65 -1.09
CA PHE A 136 5.68 -8.42 -1.21
C PHE A 136 4.92 -9.70 -0.93
N LEU A 137 3.70 -9.55 -0.44
CA LEU A 137 2.81 -10.69 -0.23
C LEU A 137 1.34 -10.29 -0.39
N LEU A 138 0.53 -11.22 -0.84
CA LEU A 138 -0.92 -11.07 -0.89
C LEU A 138 -1.53 -11.74 0.34
N SER A 139 -2.50 -11.07 0.96
CA SER A 139 -3.22 -11.60 2.11
C SER A 139 -4.71 -11.38 1.91
N ASP A 140 -5.51 -12.39 2.24
CA ASP A 140 -6.97 -12.25 2.21
C ASP A 140 -7.53 -11.62 3.50
N ARG A 141 -6.65 -11.25 4.43
CA ARG A 141 -6.99 -10.57 5.67
C ARG A 141 -6.08 -9.37 5.90
N ALA A 142 -6.64 -8.34 6.55
CA ALA A 142 -5.86 -7.17 6.95
C ALA A 142 -4.80 -7.58 7.97
N ILE A 143 -3.61 -7.02 7.82
CA ILE A 143 -2.48 -7.21 8.74
C ILE A 143 -2.08 -5.84 9.24
N LYS A 144 -2.05 -5.66 10.56
CA LYS A 144 -1.63 -4.38 11.14
C LYS A 144 -0.15 -4.15 10.88
N MET A 145 0.21 -2.90 10.76
CA MET A 145 1.59 -2.51 10.42
C MET A 145 2.64 -3.17 11.31
N THR A 146 2.37 -3.31 12.60
CA THR A 146 3.33 -3.84 13.57
C THR A 146 2.91 -5.18 14.19
N ASP A 147 2.00 -5.89 13.56
CA ASP A 147 1.39 -7.10 14.13
C ASP A 147 2.37 -8.28 14.17
N VAL A 148 3.31 -8.33 13.25
CA VAL A 148 4.30 -9.40 13.17
C VAL A 148 5.63 -8.91 13.73
N ALA A 149 6.14 -9.60 14.75
CA ALA A 149 7.37 -9.21 15.41
C ALA A 149 8.53 -9.11 14.41
N GLY A 150 9.28 -8.05 14.49
CA GLY A 150 10.46 -7.82 13.65
C GLY A 150 10.17 -7.23 12.28
N TYR A 151 8.91 -7.05 11.91
CA TYR A 151 8.55 -6.56 10.58
C TYR A 151 7.52 -5.45 10.63
N TYR A 152 7.54 -4.62 9.60
CA TYR A 152 6.42 -3.77 9.24
C TYR A 152 5.67 -4.39 8.07
N HIS A 153 4.36 -4.29 8.08
CA HIS A 153 3.51 -4.57 6.93
C HIS A 153 2.96 -3.25 6.41
N LEU A 154 3.38 -2.86 5.23
CA LEU A 154 2.95 -1.61 4.61
C LEU A 154 1.94 -1.93 3.52
N LEU A 155 0.76 -1.33 3.59
CA LEU A 155 -0.32 -1.62 2.64
C LEU A 155 -0.03 -0.92 1.32
N VAL A 156 0.31 -1.71 0.32
CA VAL A 156 0.69 -1.21 -1.01
C VAL A 156 -0.52 -1.02 -1.91
N GLY A 157 -1.45 -1.96 -1.86
CA GLY A 157 -2.59 -1.91 -2.75
C GLY A 157 -3.67 -2.93 -2.43
N ILE A 158 -4.72 -2.87 -3.22
CA ILE A 158 -5.87 -3.76 -3.13
C ILE A 158 -6.06 -4.45 -4.48
N LEU A 159 -6.13 -5.77 -4.46
CA LEU A 159 -6.50 -6.57 -5.62
C LEU A 159 -7.93 -7.02 -5.43
N ASN A 160 -8.84 -6.49 -6.23
CA ASN A 160 -10.26 -6.76 -6.10
C ASN A 160 -10.60 -8.19 -6.52
N SER A 161 -11.74 -8.69 -6.07
CA SER A 161 -12.28 -9.95 -6.54
C SER A 161 -12.67 -9.86 -8.01
N GLU A 162 -12.79 -11.01 -8.66
CA GLU A 162 -13.14 -11.05 -10.08
C GLU A 162 -14.55 -10.53 -10.34
N TYR A 163 -14.69 -9.79 -11.42
CA TYR A 163 -15.95 -9.42 -12.02
C TYR A 163 -15.83 -9.72 -13.51
N ASP A 164 -16.71 -10.56 -14.05
CA ASP A 164 -16.64 -11.05 -15.43
C ASP A 164 -15.26 -11.63 -15.77
N GLY A 165 -14.69 -12.37 -14.82
CA GLY A 165 -13.40 -13.04 -15.02
C GLY A 165 -12.17 -12.16 -14.93
N GLU A 166 -12.34 -10.88 -14.57
CA GLU A 166 -11.23 -9.94 -14.48
C GLU A 166 -11.17 -9.27 -13.12
N ARG A 167 -9.95 -8.97 -12.68
CA ARG A 167 -9.69 -8.24 -11.43
C ARG A 167 -9.16 -6.85 -11.74
N SER A 168 -9.56 -5.90 -10.90
CA SER A 168 -8.95 -4.56 -10.86
C SER A 168 -7.93 -4.51 -9.72
N TYR A 169 -6.87 -3.75 -9.94
CA TYR A 169 -5.87 -3.47 -8.92
C TYR A 169 -5.80 -1.96 -8.66
N VAL A 170 -5.70 -1.58 -7.38
CA VAL A 170 -5.59 -0.19 -6.97
C VAL A 170 -4.34 -0.04 -6.10
N SER A 171 -3.39 0.79 -6.54
CA SER A 171 -2.22 1.14 -5.72
C SER A 171 -2.60 2.19 -4.69
N LEU A 172 -2.10 2.02 -3.47
CA LEU A 172 -2.40 2.89 -2.33
C LEU A 172 -1.20 3.68 -1.84
N TYR A 173 0.04 3.24 -2.14
CA TYR A 173 1.20 4.00 -1.71
C TYR A 173 1.18 5.37 -2.39
N GLY A 174 1.62 6.38 -1.67
CA GLY A 174 1.47 7.75 -2.15
C GLY A 174 0.06 8.29 -2.07
N PHE A 175 -0.91 7.47 -1.63
CA PHE A 175 -2.29 7.91 -1.51
C PHE A 175 -2.41 9.13 -0.61
N SER A 176 -1.62 9.19 0.44
CA SER A 176 -1.58 10.34 1.36
C SER A 176 -1.17 11.63 0.66
N GLU A 177 -0.45 11.56 -0.43
CA GLU A 177 0.00 12.75 -1.17
C GLU A 177 -1.13 13.42 -1.93
N ILE A 178 -2.17 12.68 -2.28
CA ILE A 178 -3.31 13.23 -3.02
C ILE A 178 -4.46 13.65 -2.10
N LEU A 179 -4.31 13.44 -0.80
CA LEU A 179 -5.34 13.85 0.17
C LEU A 179 -5.05 15.26 0.67
N PRO A 180 -6.07 16.12 0.71
CA PRO A 180 -5.90 17.45 1.30
C PRO A 180 -5.34 17.34 2.71
N GLY A 181 -4.45 18.21 3.08
CA GLY A 181 -3.81 18.20 4.40
C GLY A 181 -2.62 17.27 4.51
N ARG A 182 -2.43 16.38 3.53
CA ARG A 182 -1.25 15.53 3.45
C ARG A 182 -0.33 15.96 2.32
N ILE A 183 -0.81 16.75 1.41
CA ILE A 183 -0.02 17.28 0.32
C ILE A 183 0.94 18.28 0.90
N THR A 184 2.20 18.06 0.70
CA THR A 184 3.22 19.06 0.95
C THR A 184 3.14 20.04 -0.17
N THR A 185 2.58 21.13 0.16
CA THR A 185 2.45 22.05 -0.87
C THR A 185 3.58 22.92 -0.93
N ASP A 186 4.18 22.89 -1.19
CA ASP A 186 4.89 23.79 -1.34
C ASP A 186 5.30 23.89 -2.43
N LYS A 187 4.73 23.71 -2.68
CA LYS A 187 4.83 23.69 -3.53
C LYS A 187 5.04 24.39 -3.88
#